data_3bccd83df3d42e163ea9b816236147da
#
_entry.id   3bccd83df3d42e163ea9b816236147da
#
_cell.length_a   1.000
_cell.length_b   1.000
_cell.length_c   1.000
_cell.angle_alpha   90.00
_cell.angle_beta   90.00
_cell.angle_gamma   90.00
#
_symmetry.space_group_name_H-M   'P 1'
#
loop_
_entity.id
_entity.type
_entity.pdbx_description
1 polymer ?
#
loop_
_entity_poly.entity_id
_entity_poly.type
_entity_poly.pdbx_seq_one_letter_code
_entity_poly.pdbx_strand_id
1 'polypeptide(L)'
;MTEEQRQQIHAWWQVFQHGGELTEIRIVGKYTDSGYYKDINNLIRDVEANEHKGAVYFTINPPKEACYGRKQQEQMPTGGGKMATTQDADVASRRFVLLDLDCVTGVSDVNSTDEEKTYALAKCRDIFRYLRKEGFNDGIVNDSANGYHIFLPCELENTEENTKLVKRFISAIAMQFSDEHVKVDTSVFNASRIAKLPGTFSAKGSVESEDRPRRMCKILSVPVAVVATPRQYFERIANLYPEEERPSAYNNYSTQRFDLDDFITRHGIQVTKKIAVADGTRYILDHCLFN
;
A
#
# COMPACT_ATOMS: atom_id res chain seq x y z
N MET A 1 10.17 -1.53 -24.01
CA MET A 1 8.76 -1.10 -23.78
C MET A 1 8.03 -0.89 -25.09
N THR A 2 6.71 -1.24 -25.15
CA THR A 2 5.84 -0.98 -26.30
C THR A 2 5.35 0.47 -26.29
N GLU A 3 4.77 0.92 -27.43
CA GLU A 3 4.16 2.24 -27.52
C GLU A 3 2.98 2.38 -26.54
N GLU A 4 2.14 1.34 -26.37
CA GLU A 4 1.04 1.35 -25.39
C GLU A 4 1.56 1.54 -23.96
N GLN A 5 2.65 0.91 -23.57
CA GLN A 5 3.27 1.08 -22.26
C GLN A 5 3.71 2.53 -22.04
N ARG A 6 4.37 3.15 -23.03
CA ARG A 6 4.81 4.55 -22.97
C ARG A 6 3.62 5.50 -22.85
N GLN A 7 2.56 5.28 -23.63
CA GLN A 7 1.32 6.08 -23.57
C GLN A 7 0.69 6.03 -22.18
N GLN A 8 0.66 4.86 -21.52
CA GLN A 8 0.14 4.72 -20.16
C GLN A 8 1.00 5.49 -19.14
N ILE A 9 2.33 5.46 -19.27
CA ILE A 9 3.23 6.25 -18.41
C ILE A 9 3.02 7.75 -18.65
N HIS A 10 2.88 8.20 -19.90
CA HIS A 10 2.59 9.60 -20.21
C HIS A 10 1.25 10.04 -19.62
N ALA A 11 0.20 9.24 -19.75
CA ALA A 11 -1.11 9.54 -19.17
C ALA A 11 -1.03 9.62 -17.63
N TRP A 12 -0.32 8.67 -16.99
CA TRP A 12 -0.06 8.71 -15.56
C TRP A 12 0.69 10.01 -15.16
N TRP A 13 1.75 10.37 -15.86
CA TRP A 13 2.53 11.56 -15.57
C TRP A 13 1.68 12.83 -15.61
N GLN A 14 0.82 12.98 -16.62
CA GLN A 14 -0.09 14.13 -16.74
C GLN A 14 -1.07 14.26 -15.57
N VAL A 15 -1.43 13.15 -14.95
CA VAL A 15 -2.43 13.09 -13.86
C VAL A 15 -1.80 13.25 -12.48
N PHE A 16 -0.66 12.59 -12.24
CA PHE A 16 -0.06 12.51 -10.91
C PHE A 16 1.07 13.50 -10.67
N GLN A 17 1.72 13.96 -11.74
CA GLN A 17 2.82 14.93 -11.65
C GLN A 17 2.29 16.36 -11.83
N HIS A 18 2.60 17.23 -10.89
CA HIS A 18 2.16 18.62 -10.93
C HIS A 18 3.35 19.57 -10.79
N GLY A 19 3.55 20.41 -11.83
CA GLY A 19 4.40 21.59 -11.70
C GLY A 19 5.85 21.36 -11.31
N GLY A 20 6.44 20.20 -11.66
CA GLY A 20 7.84 19.90 -11.32
C GLY A 20 8.04 19.33 -9.91
N GLU A 21 6.98 18.84 -9.28
CA GLU A 21 7.09 18.08 -8.03
C GLU A 21 7.94 16.81 -8.21
N LEU A 22 8.53 16.38 -7.11
CA LEU A 22 9.37 15.19 -7.10
C LEU A 22 8.52 13.91 -7.10
N THR A 23 8.90 12.94 -7.91
CA THR A 23 8.33 11.59 -7.93
C THR A 23 9.42 10.57 -7.67
N GLU A 24 9.17 9.60 -6.80
CA GLU A 24 10.02 8.43 -6.64
C GLU A 24 9.45 7.25 -7.42
N ILE A 25 10.30 6.62 -8.23
CA ILE A 25 10.04 5.32 -8.84
C ILE A 25 10.83 4.25 -8.10
N ARG A 26 10.16 3.14 -7.76
CA ARG A 26 10.79 1.95 -7.15
C ARG A 26 10.58 0.75 -8.04
N ILE A 27 11.62 -0.02 -8.21
CA ILE A 27 11.56 -1.34 -8.84
C ILE A 27 11.81 -2.37 -7.74
N VAL A 28 10.77 -3.13 -7.43
CA VAL A 28 10.76 -4.09 -6.32
C VAL A 28 10.86 -5.50 -6.87
N GLY A 29 12.04 -6.10 -6.70
CA GLY A 29 12.36 -7.47 -7.09
C GLY A 29 13.18 -8.14 -5.98
N LYS A 30 14.24 -8.85 -6.34
CA LYS A 30 15.20 -9.41 -5.37
C LYS A 30 15.80 -8.32 -4.46
N TYR A 31 15.99 -7.14 -5.01
CA TYR A 31 16.39 -5.92 -4.34
C TYR A 31 15.40 -4.81 -4.71
N THR A 32 15.40 -3.72 -3.96
CA THR A 32 14.63 -2.53 -4.31
C THR A 32 15.58 -1.48 -4.89
N ASP A 33 15.43 -1.19 -6.18
CA ASP A 33 16.05 -0.04 -6.83
C ASP A 33 15.09 1.16 -6.73
N SER A 34 15.62 2.37 -6.58
CA SER A 34 14.80 3.58 -6.42
C SER A 34 15.50 4.80 -6.97
N GLY A 35 14.78 5.59 -7.79
CA GLY A 35 15.24 6.85 -8.38
C GLY A 35 14.21 7.96 -8.19
N TYR A 36 14.67 9.23 -8.19
CA TYR A 36 13.85 10.43 -8.08
C TYR A 36 13.85 11.20 -9.40
N TYR A 37 12.65 11.59 -9.87
CA TYR A 37 12.45 12.16 -11.20
C TYR A 37 11.58 13.41 -11.15
N LYS A 38 11.93 14.35 -12.02
CA LYS A 38 11.15 15.52 -12.43
C LYS A 38 10.97 15.58 -13.96
N ASP A 39 11.71 14.76 -14.69
CA ASP A 39 11.66 14.64 -16.15
C ASP A 39 11.16 13.25 -16.55
N ILE A 40 10.06 13.21 -17.31
CA ILE A 40 9.43 11.97 -17.75
C ILE A 40 10.31 11.16 -18.70
N ASN A 41 11.15 11.80 -19.51
CA ASN A 41 12.00 11.07 -20.48
C ASN A 41 13.08 10.28 -19.75
N ASN A 42 13.66 10.87 -18.69
CA ASN A 42 14.62 10.18 -17.83
C ASN A 42 13.95 9.02 -17.08
N LEU A 43 12.73 9.24 -16.58
CA LEU A 43 11.94 8.20 -15.92
C LEU A 43 11.66 7.05 -16.89
N ILE A 44 11.16 7.32 -18.09
CA ILE A 44 10.85 6.27 -19.09
C ILE A 44 12.10 5.50 -19.47
N ARG A 45 13.21 6.18 -19.74
CA ARG A 45 14.50 5.55 -20.04
C ARG A 45 14.89 4.56 -18.96
N ASP A 46 14.79 4.95 -17.71
CA ASP A 46 15.25 4.12 -16.60
C ASP A 46 14.26 2.99 -16.26
N VAL A 47 12.95 3.22 -16.41
CA VAL A 47 11.94 2.16 -16.31
C VAL A 47 12.16 1.12 -17.42
N GLU A 48 12.32 1.54 -18.66
CA GLU A 48 12.55 0.64 -19.80
C GLU A 48 13.82 -0.22 -19.60
N ALA A 49 14.89 0.38 -19.10
CA ALA A 49 16.15 -0.32 -18.83
C ALA A 49 16.06 -1.33 -17.68
N ASN A 50 15.13 -1.16 -16.74
CA ASN A 50 15.13 -1.87 -15.47
C ASN A 50 13.83 -2.63 -15.14
N GLU A 51 12.72 -2.46 -15.87
CA GLU A 51 11.43 -3.12 -15.56
C GLU A 51 11.48 -4.65 -15.52
N HIS A 52 12.47 -5.26 -16.16
CA HIS A 52 12.69 -6.69 -16.13
C HIS A 52 13.17 -7.23 -14.76
N LYS A 53 13.61 -6.35 -13.85
CA LYS A 53 14.13 -6.71 -12.51
C LYS A 53 13.04 -6.94 -11.46
N GLY A 54 11.84 -6.42 -11.68
CA GLY A 54 10.74 -6.53 -10.71
C GLY A 54 9.53 -5.67 -11.04
N ALA A 55 8.59 -5.58 -10.09
CA ALA A 55 7.43 -4.73 -10.24
C ALA A 55 7.80 -3.25 -10.05
N VAL A 56 7.25 -2.39 -10.91
CA VAL A 56 7.53 -0.96 -10.90
C VAL A 56 6.41 -0.21 -10.16
N TYR A 57 6.81 0.64 -9.23
CA TYR A 57 5.91 1.44 -8.39
C TYR A 57 6.29 2.90 -8.41
N PHE A 58 5.33 3.77 -8.15
CA PHE A 58 5.53 5.20 -7.91
C PHE A 58 4.99 5.61 -6.53
N THR A 59 5.53 6.68 -5.94
CA THR A 59 4.95 7.29 -4.73
C THR A 59 3.69 8.05 -5.09
N ILE A 60 2.56 7.75 -4.42
CA ILE A 60 1.26 8.38 -4.72
C ILE A 60 1.18 9.84 -4.25
N ASN A 61 2.02 10.21 -3.29
CA ASN A 61 2.14 11.56 -2.75
C ASN A 61 3.57 12.07 -2.97
N PRO A 62 3.74 13.38 -3.23
CA PRO A 62 5.04 13.92 -3.61
C PRO A 62 6.04 13.87 -2.44
N PRO A 63 7.25 13.32 -2.66
CA PRO A 63 8.35 13.48 -1.73
C PRO A 63 8.78 14.95 -1.59
N LYS A 64 9.29 15.32 -0.42
CA LYS A 64 9.90 16.64 -0.21
C LYS A 64 11.09 16.85 -1.14
N GLU A 65 11.30 18.08 -1.58
CA GLU A 65 12.41 18.46 -2.45
C GLU A 65 13.79 18.02 -1.93
N ALA A 66 13.98 18.02 -0.62
CA ALA A 66 15.21 17.55 0.03
C ALA A 66 15.57 16.09 -0.28
N CYS A 67 14.61 15.28 -0.70
CA CYS A 67 14.85 13.89 -1.10
C CYS A 67 15.63 13.79 -2.43
N TYR A 68 15.50 14.79 -3.30
CA TYR A 68 16.13 14.81 -4.62
C TYR A 68 17.66 14.76 -4.56
N GLY A 69 18.26 15.34 -3.53
CA GLY A 69 19.71 15.31 -3.30
C GLY A 69 20.25 14.04 -2.64
N ARG A 70 19.39 13.08 -2.27
CA ARG A 70 19.83 11.84 -1.58
C ARG A 70 20.48 10.83 -2.51
N LYS A 71 20.22 10.94 -3.80
CA LYS A 71 20.70 10.03 -4.84
C LYS A 71 21.12 10.84 -6.05
N GLN A 72 21.73 10.17 -7.05
CA GLN A 72 21.93 10.79 -8.35
C GLN A 72 20.58 11.15 -8.94
N GLN A 73 20.41 12.42 -9.29
CA GLN A 73 19.18 12.97 -9.80
C GLN A 73 18.87 12.42 -11.20
N GLU A 74 17.58 12.23 -11.50
CA GLU A 74 17.12 11.76 -12.81
C GLU A 74 17.75 10.44 -13.25
N GLN A 75 18.07 9.56 -12.27
CA GLN A 75 18.70 8.29 -12.58
C GLN A 75 18.30 7.20 -11.58
N MET A 76 18.07 5.99 -12.10
CA MET A 76 17.91 4.77 -11.31
C MET A 76 19.29 4.17 -11.02
N PRO A 77 19.79 4.22 -9.78
CA PRO A 77 21.03 3.56 -9.45
C PRO A 77 20.88 2.04 -9.61
N THR A 78 21.82 1.43 -10.29
CA THR A 78 21.88 -0.01 -10.49
C THR A 78 22.98 -0.57 -9.60
N GLY A 79 22.66 -1.41 -8.63
CA GLY A 79 23.73 -1.98 -7.83
C GLY A 79 23.37 -2.66 -6.52
N GLY A 80 22.11 -3.03 -6.32
CA GLY A 80 21.71 -3.97 -5.28
C GLY A 80 22.25 -3.65 -3.88
N GLY A 81 21.68 -2.68 -3.22
CA GLY A 81 21.99 -2.34 -1.83
C GLY A 81 20.73 -1.87 -1.09
N LYS A 82 20.83 -1.67 0.23
CA LYS A 82 19.78 -0.98 0.98
C LYS A 82 19.73 0.48 0.53
N MET A 83 18.86 0.79 -0.43
CA MET A 83 18.65 2.15 -0.87
C MET A 83 17.69 2.87 0.09
N ALA A 84 18.02 4.12 0.43
CA ALA A 84 17.08 4.99 1.15
C ALA A 84 15.92 5.31 0.21
N THR A 85 14.71 4.87 0.56
CA THR A 85 13.45 5.20 -0.12
C THR A 85 12.72 6.27 0.66
N THR A 86 11.75 6.94 0.02
CA THR A 86 10.88 7.91 0.71
C THR A 86 10.16 7.24 1.88
N GLN A 87 10.27 7.84 3.05
CA GLN A 87 9.57 7.46 4.28
C GLN A 87 8.37 8.41 4.50
N ASP A 88 7.49 8.11 5.45
CA ASP A 88 6.32 8.94 5.71
C ASP A 88 6.69 10.40 6.06
N ALA A 89 7.75 10.59 6.85
CA ALA A 89 8.25 11.92 7.18
C ALA A 89 8.81 12.71 5.98
N ASP A 90 9.12 12.02 4.89
CA ASP A 90 9.67 12.62 3.67
C ASP A 90 8.60 13.12 2.71
N VAL A 91 7.33 12.79 2.93
CA VAL A 91 6.21 13.21 2.10
C VAL A 91 5.87 14.67 2.40
N ALA A 92 5.74 15.49 1.36
CA ALA A 92 5.42 16.91 1.49
C ALA A 92 3.97 17.15 1.92
N SER A 93 3.03 16.50 1.25
CA SER A 93 1.59 16.57 1.52
C SER A 93 0.89 15.31 1.00
N ARG A 94 -0.31 15.06 1.48
CA ARG A 94 -1.16 13.99 0.94
C ARG A 94 -2.08 14.58 -0.12
N ARG A 95 -1.85 14.19 -1.36
CA ARG A 95 -2.65 14.60 -2.53
C ARG A 95 -3.69 13.58 -2.92
N PHE A 96 -3.41 12.33 -2.57
CA PHE A 96 -4.30 11.20 -2.83
C PHE A 96 -4.41 10.28 -1.63
N VAL A 97 -5.60 9.76 -1.43
CA VAL A 97 -5.85 8.58 -0.60
C VAL A 97 -6.09 7.41 -1.54
N LEU A 98 -5.35 6.33 -1.35
CA LEU A 98 -5.49 5.10 -2.12
C LEU A 98 -6.50 4.16 -1.46
N LEU A 99 -7.45 3.65 -2.25
CA LEU A 99 -8.17 2.42 -1.96
C LEU A 99 -7.60 1.34 -2.89
N ASP A 100 -7.03 0.30 -2.30
CA ASP A 100 -6.47 -0.85 -3.01
C ASP A 100 -7.41 -2.04 -2.86
N LEU A 101 -7.97 -2.48 -3.97
CA LEU A 101 -8.95 -3.57 -4.05
C LEU A 101 -8.25 -4.81 -4.59
N ASP A 102 -7.92 -5.74 -3.72
CA ASP A 102 -7.30 -7.01 -4.07
C ASP A 102 -8.36 -8.09 -4.34
N CYS A 103 -8.17 -8.86 -5.42
CA CYS A 103 -8.93 -10.09 -5.62
C CYS A 103 -8.54 -11.14 -4.58
N VAL A 104 -9.52 -11.82 -3.98
CA VAL A 104 -9.29 -12.97 -3.10
C VAL A 104 -9.12 -14.22 -3.96
N THR A 105 -7.88 -14.64 -4.14
CA THR A 105 -7.52 -15.76 -5.05
C THR A 105 -7.51 -17.12 -4.37
N GLY A 106 -7.63 -17.17 -3.02
CA GLY A 106 -7.52 -18.40 -2.24
C GLY A 106 -6.12 -19.05 -2.24
N VAL A 107 -5.22 -18.60 -3.09
CA VAL A 107 -3.84 -19.07 -3.23
C VAL A 107 -2.91 -17.87 -3.19
N SER A 108 -1.79 -17.99 -2.48
CA SER A 108 -0.79 -16.91 -2.41
C SER A 108 0.05 -16.85 -3.69
N ASP A 109 0.56 -15.67 -3.98
CA ASP A 109 1.52 -15.39 -5.07
C ASP A 109 1.09 -15.88 -6.46
N VAL A 110 -0.19 -15.71 -6.79
CA VAL A 110 -0.74 -15.98 -8.14
C VAL A 110 -1.36 -14.73 -8.73
N ASN A 111 -1.43 -14.66 -10.07
CA ASN A 111 -2.21 -13.64 -10.76
C ASN A 111 -3.72 -13.94 -10.62
N SER A 112 -4.55 -12.91 -10.74
CA SER A 112 -6.00 -13.07 -10.70
C SER A 112 -6.54 -13.65 -12.01
N THR A 113 -7.64 -14.42 -11.94
CA THR A 113 -8.41 -14.85 -13.12
C THR A 113 -9.24 -13.68 -13.66
N ASP A 114 -9.83 -13.85 -14.83
CA ASP A 114 -10.75 -12.85 -15.39
C ASP A 114 -12.05 -12.74 -14.59
N GLU A 115 -12.52 -13.86 -14.02
CA GLU A 115 -13.68 -13.88 -13.15
C GLU A 115 -13.42 -13.10 -11.85
N GLU A 116 -12.31 -13.37 -11.15
CA GLU A 116 -11.89 -12.63 -9.95
C GLU A 116 -11.76 -11.12 -10.25
N LYS A 117 -11.21 -10.76 -11.41
CA LYS A 117 -11.13 -9.37 -11.87
C LYS A 117 -12.51 -8.75 -12.11
N THR A 118 -13.48 -9.54 -12.61
CA THR A 118 -14.84 -9.07 -12.82
C THR A 118 -15.52 -8.71 -11.51
N TYR A 119 -15.37 -9.54 -10.46
CA TYR A 119 -15.88 -9.22 -9.12
C TYR A 119 -15.21 -7.94 -8.56
N ALA A 120 -13.90 -7.82 -8.69
CA ALA A 120 -13.18 -6.65 -8.21
C ALA A 120 -13.58 -5.36 -8.95
N LEU A 121 -13.86 -5.44 -10.27
CA LEU A 121 -14.35 -4.29 -11.03
C LEU A 121 -15.77 -3.88 -10.61
N ALA A 122 -16.66 -4.84 -10.36
CA ALA A 122 -17.98 -4.56 -9.83
C ALA A 122 -17.91 -3.86 -8.48
N LYS A 123 -17.09 -4.37 -7.57
CA LYS A 123 -16.84 -3.77 -6.25
C LYS A 123 -16.26 -2.34 -6.36
N CYS A 124 -15.31 -2.13 -7.26
CA CYS A 124 -14.75 -0.81 -7.55
C CYS A 124 -15.86 0.19 -7.96
N ARG A 125 -16.78 -0.22 -8.83
CA ARG A 125 -17.93 0.59 -9.26
C ARG A 125 -18.89 0.89 -8.11
N ASP A 126 -19.13 -0.08 -7.22
CA ASP A 126 -20.02 0.09 -6.08
C ASP A 126 -19.44 1.09 -5.07
N ILE A 127 -18.16 0.98 -4.74
CA ILE A 127 -17.44 1.94 -3.91
C ILE A 127 -17.50 3.33 -4.54
N PHE A 128 -17.26 3.43 -5.84
CA PHE A 128 -17.27 4.71 -6.54
C PHE A 128 -18.65 5.38 -6.50
N ARG A 129 -19.76 4.62 -6.71
CA ARG A 129 -21.13 5.10 -6.57
C ARG A 129 -21.45 5.55 -5.14
N TYR A 130 -21.01 4.77 -4.15
CA TYR A 130 -21.18 5.11 -2.75
C TYR A 130 -20.48 6.44 -2.41
N LEU A 131 -19.19 6.58 -2.76
CA LEU A 131 -18.43 7.78 -2.50
C LEU A 131 -19.04 9.03 -3.16
N ARG A 132 -19.50 8.92 -4.41
CA ARG A 132 -20.24 10.02 -5.07
C ARG A 132 -21.51 10.42 -4.29
N LYS A 133 -22.29 9.44 -3.83
CA LYS A 133 -23.48 9.69 -3.01
C LYS A 133 -23.12 10.40 -1.69
N GLU A 134 -21.98 10.07 -1.14
CA GLU A 134 -21.43 10.71 0.06
C GLU A 134 -20.77 12.08 -0.22
N GLY A 135 -20.77 12.57 -1.46
CA GLY A 135 -20.29 13.89 -1.85
C GLY A 135 -18.81 13.97 -2.16
N PHE A 136 -18.14 12.84 -2.37
CA PHE A 136 -16.76 12.83 -2.85
C PHE A 136 -16.68 13.30 -4.30
N ASN A 137 -15.64 14.03 -4.61
CA ASN A 137 -15.25 14.30 -5.98
C ASN A 137 -14.73 13.02 -6.65
N ASP A 138 -14.80 12.98 -7.97
CA ASP A 138 -14.40 11.80 -8.73
C ASP A 138 -12.89 11.53 -8.59
N GLY A 139 -12.57 10.27 -8.34
CA GLY A 139 -11.20 9.77 -8.25
C GLY A 139 -10.71 9.19 -9.58
N ILE A 140 -9.43 8.85 -9.60
CA ILE A 140 -8.77 8.14 -10.70
C ILE A 140 -8.90 6.65 -10.44
N VAL A 141 -9.20 5.88 -11.47
CA VAL A 141 -9.30 4.40 -11.37
C VAL A 141 -8.24 3.77 -12.25
N ASN A 142 -7.42 2.90 -11.64
CA ASN A 142 -6.45 2.09 -12.36
C ASN A 142 -6.80 0.60 -12.22
N ASP A 143 -6.56 -0.16 -13.28
CA ASP A 143 -6.34 -1.59 -13.20
C ASP A 143 -4.93 -1.83 -12.63
N SER A 144 -4.83 -2.43 -11.45
CA SER A 144 -3.54 -2.73 -10.81
C SER A 144 -2.93 -4.06 -11.27
N ALA A 145 -3.43 -4.62 -12.35
CA ALA A 145 -3.17 -5.94 -12.93
C ALA A 145 -3.86 -7.09 -12.17
N ASN A 146 -3.79 -7.16 -10.85
CA ASN A 146 -4.40 -8.22 -10.03
C ASN A 146 -5.60 -7.75 -9.18
N GLY A 147 -6.00 -6.50 -9.33
CA GLY A 147 -7.11 -5.85 -8.63
C GLY A 147 -7.36 -4.48 -9.25
N TYR A 148 -7.83 -3.53 -8.43
CA TYR A 148 -8.08 -2.16 -8.86
C TYR A 148 -7.63 -1.16 -7.80
N HIS A 149 -7.14 -0.02 -8.24
CA HIS A 149 -6.84 1.13 -7.39
C HIS A 149 -7.86 2.24 -7.62
N ILE A 150 -8.34 2.86 -6.56
CA ILE A 150 -9.05 4.14 -6.62
C ILE A 150 -8.20 5.17 -5.90
N PHE A 151 -7.77 6.20 -6.61
CA PHE A 151 -7.05 7.33 -6.02
C PHE A 151 -8.04 8.47 -5.81
N LEU A 152 -8.32 8.78 -4.56
CA LEU A 152 -9.22 9.85 -4.17
C LEU A 152 -8.42 11.14 -3.97
N PRO A 153 -8.64 12.19 -4.78
CA PRO A 153 -7.92 13.44 -4.63
C PRO A 153 -8.26 14.09 -3.28
N CYS A 154 -7.23 14.57 -2.59
CA CYS A 154 -7.35 15.29 -1.33
C CYS A 154 -6.25 16.36 -1.21
N GLU A 155 -6.42 17.29 -0.27
CA GLU A 155 -5.42 18.25 0.17
C GLU A 155 -5.27 18.14 1.68
N LEU A 156 -4.54 17.10 2.14
CA LEU A 156 -4.32 16.86 3.54
C LEU A 156 -2.84 17.09 3.88
N GLU A 157 -2.61 17.81 4.98
CA GLU A 157 -1.27 17.89 5.53
C GLU A 157 -0.76 16.52 5.96
N ASN A 158 0.54 16.29 5.84
CA ASN A 158 1.16 15.05 6.27
C ASN A 158 1.41 15.04 7.78
N THR A 159 0.33 14.88 8.56
CA THR A 159 0.32 14.84 10.03
C THR A 159 -0.10 13.47 10.54
N GLU A 160 0.18 13.20 11.82
CA GLU A 160 -0.29 11.97 12.48
C GLU A 160 -1.83 11.93 12.56
N GLU A 161 -2.47 13.07 12.78
CA GLU A 161 -3.93 13.18 12.81
C GLU A 161 -4.54 12.76 11.48
N ASN A 162 -4.03 13.28 10.36
CA ASN A 162 -4.50 12.90 9.03
C ASN A 162 -4.15 11.45 8.69
N THR A 163 -3.06 10.91 9.23
CA THR A 163 -2.72 9.48 9.07
C THR A 163 -3.76 8.60 9.76
N LYS A 164 -4.19 8.96 10.97
CA LYS A 164 -5.27 8.28 11.71
C LYS A 164 -6.61 8.40 10.97
N LEU A 165 -6.92 9.60 10.46
CA LEU A 165 -8.12 9.84 9.66
C LEU A 165 -8.17 8.92 8.43
N VAL A 166 -7.10 8.90 7.63
CA VAL A 166 -7.02 8.06 6.42
C VAL A 166 -7.12 6.57 6.76
N LYS A 167 -6.45 6.13 7.84
CA LYS A 167 -6.56 4.74 8.32
C LYS A 167 -8.00 4.36 8.66
N ARG A 168 -8.70 5.18 9.45
CA ARG A 168 -10.11 4.95 9.83
C ARG A 168 -11.03 4.99 8.61
N PHE A 169 -10.81 5.93 7.69
CA PHE A 169 -11.58 6.02 6.45
C PHE A 169 -11.45 4.73 5.62
N ILE A 170 -10.23 4.25 5.35
CA ILE A 170 -10.01 3.02 4.60
C ILE A 170 -10.61 1.83 5.33
N SER A 171 -10.50 1.76 6.66
CA SER A 171 -11.10 0.70 7.49
C SER A 171 -12.63 0.70 7.41
N ALA A 172 -13.28 1.88 7.38
CA ALA A 172 -14.72 1.99 7.20
C ALA A 172 -15.18 1.49 5.82
N ILE A 173 -14.44 1.84 4.77
CA ILE A 173 -14.70 1.33 3.41
C ILE A 173 -14.48 -0.19 3.36
N ALA A 174 -13.41 -0.70 3.96
CA ALA A 174 -13.13 -2.12 3.99
C ALA A 174 -14.21 -2.91 4.76
N MET A 175 -14.70 -2.39 5.89
CA MET A 175 -15.77 -3.00 6.66
C MET A 175 -17.08 -3.12 5.86
N GLN A 176 -17.37 -2.12 5.02
CA GLN A 176 -18.61 -2.06 4.25
C GLN A 176 -18.55 -2.86 2.94
N PHE A 177 -17.37 -2.94 2.31
CA PHE A 177 -17.25 -3.42 0.92
C PHE A 177 -16.40 -4.67 0.73
N SER A 178 -15.59 -5.08 1.72
CA SER A 178 -14.84 -6.35 1.59
C SER A 178 -15.78 -7.54 1.77
N ASP A 179 -15.55 -8.58 0.96
CA ASP A 179 -16.29 -9.85 1.00
C ASP A 179 -15.36 -11.04 0.67
N GLU A 180 -15.95 -12.18 0.36
CA GLU A 180 -15.22 -13.41 0.00
C GLU A 180 -14.49 -13.33 -1.35
N HIS A 181 -14.82 -12.37 -2.23
CA HIS A 181 -14.23 -12.20 -3.55
C HIS A 181 -13.23 -11.06 -3.63
N VAL A 182 -13.44 -10.00 -2.84
CA VAL A 182 -12.65 -8.76 -2.92
C VAL A 182 -12.34 -8.23 -1.53
N LYS A 183 -11.08 -7.91 -1.31
CA LYS A 183 -10.60 -7.28 -0.08
C LYS A 183 -10.11 -5.87 -0.37
N VAL A 184 -10.58 -4.90 0.41
CA VAL A 184 -9.97 -3.57 0.47
C VAL A 184 -8.81 -3.63 1.45
N ASP A 185 -7.58 -3.34 0.97
CA ASP A 185 -6.38 -3.39 1.82
C ASP A 185 -6.36 -2.21 2.80
N THR A 186 -6.48 -2.52 4.09
CA THR A 186 -6.45 -1.51 5.16
C THR A 186 -5.04 -1.06 5.54
N SER A 187 -4.00 -1.67 4.98
CA SER A 187 -2.60 -1.33 5.28
C SER A 187 -2.06 -0.13 4.51
N VAL A 188 -2.79 0.35 3.48
CA VAL A 188 -2.30 1.35 2.52
C VAL A 188 -2.47 2.81 2.97
N PHE A 189 -2.61 3.07 4.25
CA PHE A 189 -2.91 4.42 4.81
C PHE A 189 -1.69 5.33 4.98
N ASN A 190 -0.48 4.82 4.92
CA ASN A 190 0.74 5.60 5.16
C ASN A 190 1.01 6.62 4.05
N ALA A 191 1.66 7.75 4.38
CA ALA A 191 1.89 8.86 3.46
C ALA A 191 2.81 8.49 2.30
N SER A 192 3.85 7.69 2.55
CA SER A 192 4.83 7.24 1.56
C SER A 192 4.39 6.01 0.75
N ARG A 193 3.07 5.71 0.78
CA ARG A 193 2.52 4.58 0.02
C ARG A 193 2.91 4.66 -1.45
N ILE A 194 3.26 3.50 -2.00
CA ILE A 194 3.51 3.33 -3.42
C ILE A 194 2.38 2.56 -4.08
N ALA A 195 2.15 2.85 -5.36
CA ALA A 195 1.21 2.12 -6.20
C ALA A 195 1.91 1.68 -7.49
N LYS A 196 1.38 0.65 -8.15
CA LYS A 196 1.95 0.15 -9.41
C LYS A 196 1.89 1.21 -10.49
N LEU A 197 3.00 1.38 -11.21
CA LEU A 197 3.09 2.34 -12.30
C LEU A 197 2.28 1.83 -13.51
N PRO A 198 1.29 2.58 -14.01
CA PRO A 198 0.61 2.25 -15.27
C PRO A 198 1.61 2.11 -16.43
N GLY A 199 1.35 1.18 -17.33
CA GLY A 199 2.26 0.84 -18.43
C GLY A 199 3.29 -0.23 -18.08
N THR A 200 3.31 -0.74 -16.83
CA THR A 200 4.21 -1.81 -16.40
C THR A 200 3.46 -3.07 -16.00
N PHE A 201 4.12 -4.22 -16.10
CA PHE A 201 3.50 -5.50 -15.82
C PHE A 201 3.59 -5.89 -14.33
N SER A 202 2.61 -6.66 -13.86
CA SER A 202 2.69 -7.31 -12.56
C SER A 202 3.90 -8.25 -12.51
N ALA A 203 4.61 -8.27 -11.38
CA ALA A 203 5.64 -9.26 -11.09
C ALA A 203 5.15 -10.32 -10.08
N LYS A 204 3.84 -10.33 -9.78
CA LYS A 204 3.21 -11.34 -8.91
C LYS A 204 2.97 -12.61 -9.73
N GLY A 205 3.12 -13.76 -9.11
CA GLY A 205 2.93 -15.05 -9.75
C GLY A 205 4.22 -15.60 -10.34
N SER A 206 4.78 -16.62 -9.69
CA SER A 206 5.97 -17.34 -10.18
C SER A 206 5.66 -18.23 -11.41
N VAL A 207 4.37 -18.52 -11.64
CA VAL A 207 3.89 -19.35 -12.74
C VAL A 207 2.71 -18.65 -13.42
N GLU A 208 2.88 -18.34 -14.70
CA GLU A 208 1.77 -17.91 -15.56
C GLU A 208 0.99 -19.14 -16.00
N SER A 209 -0.33 -19.04 -16.01
CA SER A 209 -1.22 -20.02 -16.61
C SER A 209 -2.22 -19.31 -17.52
N GLU A 210 -2.86 -20.06 -18.42
CA GLU A 210 -3.87 -19.51 -19.34
C GLU A 210 -4.98 -18.81 -18.55
N ASP A 211 -5.41 -19.37 -17.41
CA ASP A 211 -6.46 -18.81 -16.55
C ASP A 211 -5.96 -17.61 -15.70
N ARG A 212 -4.65 -17.47 -15.49
CA ARG A 212 -4.04 -16.47 -14.61
C ARG A 212 -2.88 -15.73 -15.32
N PRO A 213 -3.18 -15.01 -16.42
CA PRO A 213 -2.17 -14.35 -17.22
C PRO A 213 -1.55 -13.17 -16.48
N ARG A 214 -0.31 -12.87 -16.82
CA ARG A 214 0.35 -11.64 -16.41
C ARG A 214 -0.24 -10.44 -17.12
N ARG A 215 -0.70 -9.44 -16.36
CA ARG A 215 -1.37 -8.26 -16.92
C ARG A 215 -0.55 -6.99 -16.70
N MET A 216 -0.74 -6.04 -17.59
CA MET A 216 -0.21 -4.69 -17.48
C MET A 216 -1.14 -3.84 -16.61
N CYS A 217 -0.56 -3.04 -15.70
CA CYS A 217 -1.28 -2.00 -14.98
C CYS A 217 -1.68 -0.87 -15.96
N LYS A 218 -2.94 -0.40 -15.89
CA LYS A 218 -3.50 0.61 -16.81
C LYS A 218 -4.35 1.63 -16.09
N ILE A 219 -4.35 2.86 -16.57
CA ILE A 219 -5.35 3.84 -16.18
C ILE A 219 -6.66 3.49 -16.91
N LEU A 220 -7.75 3.36 -16.16
CA LEU A 220 -9.08 3.07 -16.71
C LEU A 220 -9.95 4.31 -16.81
N SER A 221 -9.85 5.21 -15.83
CA SER A 221 -10.67 6.40 -15.79
C SER A 221 -9.94 7.54 -15.08
N VAL A 222 -9.99 8.71 -15.69
CA VAL A 222 -9.54 9.98 -15.12
C VAL A 222 -10.70 10.96 -15.18
N PRO A 223 -11.04 11.68 -14.12
CA PRO A 223 -12.06 12.72 -14.17
C PRO A 223 -11.62 13.88 -15.08
N VAL A 224 -12.59 14.62 -15.62
CA VAL A 224 -12.31 15.81 -16.47
C VAL A 224 -11.43 16.84 -15.72
N ALA A 225 -11.65 16.98 -14.42
CA ALA A 225 -10.82 17.76 -13.51
C ALA A 225 -10.55 16.95 -12.24
N VAL A 226 -9.28 16.89 -11.83
CA VAL A 226 -8.88 16.30 -10.56
C VAL A 226 -9.09 17.35 -9.47
N VAL A 227 -10.20 17.25 -8.74
CA VAL A 227 -10.59 18.19 -7.69
C VAL A 227 -10.50 17.51 -6.33
N ALA A 228 -9.77 18.10 -5.40
CA ALA A 228 -9.63 17.58 -4.05
C ALA A 228 -10.98 17.47 -3.33
N THR A 229 -11.24 16.33 -2.72
CA THR A 229 -12.38 16.14 -1.83
C THR A 229 -12.07 16.79 -0.48
N PRO A 230 -12.93 17.68 0.06
CA PRO A 230 -12.72 18.30 1.36
C PRO A 230 -12.62 17.28 2.50
N ARG A 231 -11.76 17.56 3.48
CA ARG A 231 -11.48 16.70 4.65
C ARG A 231 -12.75 16.20 5.36
N GLN A 232 -13.76 17.02 5.51
CA GLN A 232 -15.00 16.68 6.21
C GLN A 232 -15.72 15.44 5.64
N TYR A 233 -15.58 15.14 4.36
CA TYR A 233 -16.18 13.96 3.75
C TYR A 233 -15.43 12.68 4.17
N PHE A 234 -14.10 12.73 4.27
CA PHE A 234 -13.30 11.64 4.82
C PHE A 234 -13.65 11.41 6.31
N GLU A 235 -13.79 12.46 7.11
CA GLU A 235 -14.18 12.38 8.52
C GLU A 235 -15.54 11.73 8.70
N ARG A 236 -16.52 12.10 7.88
CA ARG A 236 -17.88 11.54 7.94
C ARG A 236 -17.86 10.03 7.77
N ILE A 237 -17.14 9.50 6.78
CA ILE A 237 -17.03 8.06 6.55
C ILE A 237 -16.17 7.41 7.63
N ALA A 238 -15.04 8.01 8.00
CA ALA A 238 -14.16 7.49 9.04
C ALA A 238 -14.91 7.31 10.39
N ASN A 239 -15.89 8.16 10.69
CA ASN A 239 -16.70 8.07 11.91
C ASN A 239 -17.71 6.92 11.90
N LEU A 240 -17.92 6.25 10.76
CA LEU A 240 -18.69 4.99 10.69
C LEU A 240 -17.89 3.81 11.22
N TYR A 241 -16.55 3.93 11.26
CA TYR A 241 -15.67 2.92 11.82
C TYR A 241 -15.43 3.22 13.30
N PRO A 242 -15.78 2.31 14.22
CA PRO A 242 -15.58 2.53 15.64
C PRO A 242 -14.10 2.85 15.92
N GLU A 243 -13.83 3.85 16.73
CA GLU A 243 -12.50 3.96 17.31
C GLU A 243 -12.27 2.67 18.12
N GLU A 244 -11.22 1.94 17.80
CA GLU A 244 -10.71 0.97 18.75
C GLU A 244 -10.34 1.80 20.00
N GLU A 245 -11.18 1.80 21.02
CA GLU A 245 -10.74 2.12 22.35
C GLU A 245 -9.59 1.14 22.62
N ARG A 246 -8.35 1.58 22.38
CA ARG A 246 -7.22 0.89 23.00
C ARG A 246 -7.58 0.91 24.47
N PRO A 247 -7.77 -0.25 25.11
CA PRO A 247 -7.85 -0.26 26.57
C PRO A 247 -6.65 0.58 26.98
N SER A 248 -6.92 1.68 27.68
CA SER A 248 -5.89 2.61 28.17
C SER A 248 -4.77 1.72 28.66
N ALA A 249 -3.60 1.82 28.03
CA ALA A 249 -2.49 0.96 28.37
C ALA A 249 -2.48 0.96 29.89
N TYR A 250 -2.72 -0.19 30.47
CA TYR A 250 -2.73 -0.37 31.91
C TYR A 250 -1.39 0.17 32.39
N ASN A 251 -1.36 1.46 32.75
CA ASN A 251 -0.26 2.09 33.46
C ASN A 251 -0.22 1.61 34.92
N ASN A 252 -0.70 0.40 35.14
CA ASN A 252 -0.33 -0.41 36.25
C ASN A 252 0.83 -1.30 35.82
N TYR A 253 1.98 -0.69 35.54
CA TYR A 253 3.22 -1.34 35.90
C TYR A 253 3.16 -1.54 37.42
N SER A 254 2.52 -2.62 37.84
CA SER A 254 2.84 -3.19 39.14
C SER A 254 4.34 -3.45 39.03
N THR A 255 5.11 -2.92 39.96
CA THR A 255 6.53 -3.18 40.13
C THR A 255 6.83 -4.64 40.43
N GLN A 256 5.82 -5.50 40.49
CA GLN A 256 5.95 -6.94 40.51
C GLN A 256 6.35 -7.42 39.12
N ARG A 257 7.60 -7.85 39.01
CA ARG A 257 8.06 -8.61 37.84
C ARG A 257 7.10 -9.77 37.60
N PHE A 258 6.63 -9.92 36.34
CA PHE A 258 5.87 -11.08 35.93
C PHE A 258 6.70 -12.33 36.22
N ASP A 259 6.20 -13.15 37.13
CA ASP A 259 6.81 -14.44 37.49
C ASP A 259 6.28 -15.51 36.55
N LEU A 260 7.11 -15.90 35.60
CA LEU A 260 6.75 -16.91 34.60
C LEU A 260 6.63 -18.31 35.25
N ASP A 261 7.41 -18.59 36.29
CA ASP A 261 7.31 -19.88 37.02
C ASP A 261 5.99 -20.00 37.76
N ASP A 262 5.56 -18.93 38.41
CA ASP A 262 4.25 -18.88 39.07
C ASP A 262 3.11 -18.97 38.06
N PHE A 263 3.20 -18.31 36.89
CA PHE A 263 2.23 -18.42 35.84
C PHE A 263 2.13 -19.85 35.27
N ILE A 264 3.25 -20.49 34.96
CA ILE A 264 3.33 -21.87 34.48
C ILE A 264 2.66 -22.84 35.50
N THR A 265 2.95 -22.64 36.77
CA THR A 265 2.40 -23.48 37.84
C THR A 265 0.89 -23.31 38.00
N ARG A 266 0.41 -22.05 38.02
CA ARG A 266 -1.04 -21.75 38.14
C ARG A 266 -1.88 -22.27 36.98
N HIS A 267 -1.32 -22.26 35.78
CA HIS A 267 -2.02 -22.70 34.58
C HIS A 267 -1.77 -24.19 34.22
N GLY A 268 -1.05 -24.93 35.07
CA GLY A 268 -0.78 -26.34 34.84
C GLY A 268 0.01 -26.66 33.57
N ILE A 269 0.82 -25.69 33.10
CA ILE A 269 1.59 -25.83 31.87
C ILE A 269 2.72 -26.84 32.08
N GLN A 270 2.75 -27.92 31.30
CA GLN A 270 3.78 -28.95 31.39
C GLN A 270 5.09 -28.47 30.74
N VAL A 271 6.14 -28.37 31.53
CA VAL A 271 7.50 -27.97 31.11
C VAL A 271 8.40 -29.19 31.07
N THR A 272 8.88 -29.57 29.91
CA THR A 272 9.79 -30.70 29.72
C THR A 272 11.21 -30.37 30.15
N LYS A 273 11.64 -29.12 29.91
CA LYS A 273 13.02 -28.70 30.22
C LYS A 273 13.11 -27.21 30.47
N LYS A 274 13.94 -26.79 31.45
CA LYS A 274 14.39 -25.42 31.67
C LYS A 274 15.86 -25.29 31.29
N ILE A 275 16.22 -24.28 30.53
CA ILE A 275 17.59 -24.03 30.05
C ILE A 275 17.95 -22.58 30.42
N ALA A 276 19.02 -22.41 31.18
CA ALA A 276 19.58 -21.10 31.46
C ALA A 276 20.22 -20.54 30.16
N VAL A 277 19.93 -19.30 29.81
CA VAL A 277 20.50 -18.57 28.67
C VAL A 277 21.07 -17.25 29.17
N ALA A 278 21.90 -16.57 28.35
CA ALA A 278 22.65 -15.39 28.78
C ALA A 278 21.78 -14.25 29.33
N ASP A 279 20.51 -14.15 28.85
CA ASP A 279 19.56 -13.07 29.17
C ASP A 279 18.29 -13.57 29.89
N GLY A 280 18.31 -14.82 30.42
CA GLY A 280 17.17 -15.35 31.16
C GLY A 280 17.06 -16.88 31.19
N THR A 281 15.83 -17.38 31.25
CA THR A 281 15.53 -18.82 31.25
C THR A 281 14.60 -19.16 30.10
N ARG A 282 14.97 -20.18 29.31
CA ARG A 282 14.12 -20.74 28.25
C ARG A 282 13.38 -21.98 28.79
N TYR A 283 12.07 -21.99 28.59
CA TYR A 283 11.20 -23.12 28.94
C TYR A 283 10.83 -23.89 27.68
N ILE A 284 10.99 -25.20 27.69
CA ILE A 284 10.54 -26.11 26.64
C ILE A 284 9.29 -26.79 27.17
N LEU A 285 8.18 -26.57 26.48
CA LEU A 285 6.89 -27.14 26.83
C LEU A 285 6.73 -28.53 26.23
N ASP A 286 5.90 -29.37 26.88
CA ASP A 286 5.57 -30.71 26.41
C ASP A 286 4.79 -30.66 25.09
N HIS A 287 3.89 -29.68 24.94
CA HIS A 287 3.09 -29.44 23.73
C HIS A 287 2.83 -27.96 23.52
N CYS A 288 2.43 -27.58 22.29
CA CYS A 288 2.09 -26.21 21.96
C CYS A 288 0.80 -25.79 22.68
N LEU A 289 0.79 -24.60 23.31
CA LEU A 289 -0.39 -24.09 24.04
C LEU A 289 -1.51 -23.61 23.09
N PHE A 290 -1.25 -23.52 21.79
CA PHE A 290 -2.16 -22.96 20.80
C PHE A 290 -2.61 -23.97 19.74
N ASN A 291 -2.34 -25.25 19.92
CA ASN A 291 -2.80 -26.34 19.04
C ASN A 291 -3.84 -27.21 19.76
#